data_12c4d31f9ffd7301aa146f06d53347d2
#
_entry.id   12c4d31f9ffd7301aa146f06d53347d2
#
_cell.length_a   1.000
_cell.length_b   1.000
_cell.length_c   1.000
_cell.angle_alpha   90.00
_cell.angle_beta   90.00
_cell.angle_gamma   90.00
#
_symmetry.space_group_name_H-M   'P 1'
#
loop_
_entity.id
_entity.type
_entity.pdbx_description
1 polymer ?
#
loop_
_entity_poly.entity_id
_entity_poly.type
_entity_poly.pdbx_seq_one_letter_code
_entity_poly.pdbx_strand_id
1 'polypeptide(L)'
;DKAESRGLGDVYKRQDETLAYNDSGTQAPISAGVTRLEEADRIAGHNIISFDIPCIKKIFSFFEPQGEVIDTLLLSRLYHPNMLGLDKKHQWKHMPLQLYGRHSLESYGYRLGEYKGGFAKDTDWKEWSQEMEDYCVQDVNVTVKLCQHFRPYLTGLR
;
A
#
# COMPACT_ATOMS: atom_id res chain seq x y z
N ASP A 1 -1.10 31.56 -7.86
CA ASP A 1 -2.31 30.81 -7.49
C ASP A 1 -2.74 29.75 -8.51
N LYS A 2 -2.55 29.98 -9.83
CA LYS A 2 -2.81 28.95 -10.85
C LYS A 2 -1.69 27.91 -10.97
N ALA A 3 -0.49 28.19 -10.51
CA ALA A 3 0.64 27.26 -10.54
C ALA A 3 0.56 26.19 -9.42
N GLU A 4 0.09 26.55 -8.23
CA GLU A 4 -0.12 25.62 -7.13
C GLU A 4 -1.26 24.62 -7.41
N SER A 5 -2.32 25.06 -8.09
CA SER A 5 -3.42 24.17 -8.46
C SER A 5 -3.03 23.16 -9.55
N ARG A 6 -2.08 23.50 -10.43
CA ARG A 6 -1.53 22.58 -11.44
C ARG A 6 -0.65 21.50 -10.79
N GLY A 7 0.16 21.82 -9.79
CA GLY A 7 0.97 20.88 -9.06
C GLY A 7 0.15 19.85 -8.28
N LEU A 8 -0.93 20.28 -7.62
CA LEU A 8 -1.88 19.41 -6.92
C LEU A 8 -2.67 18.51 -7.88
N GLY A 9 -3.06 19.04 -9.05
CA GLY A 9 -3.75 18.27 -10.09
C GLY A 9 -2.87 17.16 -10.70
N ASP A 10 -1.59 17.43 -10.92
CA ASP A 10 -0.64 16.46 -11.47
C ASP A 10 -0.28 15.36 -10.44
N VAL A 11 -0.16 15.70 -9.17
CA VAL A 11 0.03 14.72 -8.09
C VAL A 11 -1.21 13.83 -7.94
N TYR A 12 -2.40 14.37 -8.10
CA TYR A 12 -3.66 13.61 -8.05
C TYR A 12 -3.82 12.66 -9.24
N LYS A 13 -3.48 13.09 -10.46
CA LYS A 13 -3.50 12.23 -11.67
C LYS A 13 -2.49 11.10 -11.62
N ARG A 14 -1.33 11.29 -10.99
CA ARG A 14 -0.31 10.22 -10.80
C ARG A 14 -0.73 9.16 -9.77
N GLN A 15 -1.66 9.47 -8.88
CA GLN A 15 -2.21 8.51 -7.91
C GLN A 15 -3.22 7.53 -8.54
N ASP A 16 -3.78 7.85 -9.72
CA ASP A 16 -4.75 7.01 -10.42
C ASP A 16 -4.08 6.04 -11.42
N GLU A 17 -2.76 6.13 -11.59
CA GLU A 17 -2.02 5.26 -12.50
C GLU A 17 -1.42 4.08 -11.72
N THR A 18 -1.89 2.85 -12.03
CA THR A 18 -1.30 1.63 -11.53
C THR A 18 -0.31 1.08 -12.56
N LEU A 19 0.95 0.93 -12.16
CA LEU A 19 2.02 0.36 -12.98
C LEU A 19 2.46 -0.96 -12.38
N ALA A 20 2.59 -1.97 -13.21
CA ALA A 20 3.16 -3.26 -12.88
C ALA A 20 4.55 -3.41 -13.51
N TYR A 21 5.44 -4.10 -12.82
CA TYR A 21 6.79 -4.41 -13.28
C TYR A 21 7.06 -5.88 -13.07
N ASN A 22 7.56 -6.56 -14.09
CA ASN A 22 7.94 -7.96 -14.00
C ASN A 22 9.05 -8.30 -15.01
N ASP A 23 9.75 -9.40 -14.79
CA ASP A 23 10.80 -9.88 -15.68
C ASP A 23 10.29 -11.02 -16.59
N SER A 24 8.97 -11.22 -16.69
CA SER A 24 8.32 -12.18 -17.59
C SER A 24 8.21 -11.71 -19.05
N GLY A 25 8.52 -10.44 -19.32
CA GLY A 25 8.42 -9.81 -20.64
C GLY A 25 7.04 -9.24 -20.98
N THR A 26 6.07 -9.31 -20.08
CA THR A 26 4.72 -8.74 -20.27
C THR A 26 4.61 -7.29 -19.80
N GLN A 27 5.51 -6.85 -18.92
CA GLN A 27 5.58 -5.49 -18.36
C GLN A 27 7.01 -4.95 -18.43
N ALA A 28 7.21 -3.70 -18.02
CA ALA A 28 8.55 -3.15 -17.85
C ALA A 28 9.33 -3.94 -16.77
N PRO A 29 10.68 -4.02 -16.86
CA PRO A 29 11.47 -4.85 -15.95
C PRO A 29 11.42 -4.34 -14.52
N ILE A 30 11.57 -5.25 -13.56
CA ILE A 30 11.56 -4.94 -12.12
C ILE A 30 12.57 -3.84 -11.76
N SER A 31 13.76 -3.84 -12.40
CA SER A 31 14.79 -2.83 -12.19
C SER A 31 14.29 -1.40 -12.47
N ALA A 32 13.44 -1.22 -13.48
CA ALA A 32 12.83 0.08 -13.77
C ALA A 32 11.87 0.53 -12.67
N GLY A 33 11.11 -0.41 -12.09
CA GLY A 33 10.26 -0.15 -10.93
C GLY A 33 11.06 0.25 -9.69
N VAL A 34 12.17 -0.44 -9.43
CA VAL A 34 13.08 -0.12 -8.32
C VAL A 34 13.69 1.27 -8.47
N THR A 35 14.16 1.63 -9.67
CA THR A 35 14.68 2.99 -9.96
C THR A 35 13.60 4.05 -9.71
N ARG A 36 12.38 3.79 -10.16
CA ARG A 36 11.25 4.73 -9.95
C ARG A 36 10.94 4.93 -8.46
N LEU A 37 11.00 3.87 -7.65
CA LEU A 37 10.82 3.97 -6.20
C LEU A 37 11.97 4.75 -5.55
N GLU A 38 13.20 4.55 -6.01
CA GLU A 38 14.39 5.26 -5.50
C GLU A 38 14.32 6.76 -5.75
N GLU A 39 13.90 7.17 -6.96
CA GLU A 39 13.84 8.57 -7.39
C GLU A 39 12.57 9.30 -6.95
N ALA A 40 11.59 8.61 -6.39
CA ALA A 40 10.34 9.22 -5.97
C ALA A 40 10.53 10.17 -4.79
N ASP A 41 9.90 11.35 -4.83
CA ASP A 41 9.87 12.32 -3.72
C ASP A 41 9.24 11.74 -2.45
N ARG A 42 8.35 10.78 -2.62
CA ARG A 42 7.65 10.08 -1.54
C ARG A 42 7.25 8.69 -1.96
N ILE A 43 7.52 7.69 -1.12
CA ILE A 43 7.01 6.35 -1.25
C ILE A 43 6.16 5.99 -0.03
N ALA A 44 5.11 5.22 -0.24
CA ALA A 44 4.24 4.77 0.83
C ALA A 44 3.95 3.27 0.68
N GLY A 45 3.84 2.59 1.80
CA GLY A 45 3.51 1.17 1.85
C GLY A 45 3.04 0.74 3.22
N HIS A 46 2.45 -0.43 3.30
CA HIS A 46 2.02 -1.02 4.56
C HIS A 46 3.10 -1.96 5.10
N ASN A 47 3.74 -1.60 6.19
CA ASN A 47 4.93 -2.28 6.73
C ASN A 47 6.17 -2.16 5.80
N ILE A 48 6.22 -1.13 5.00
CA ILE A 48 7.26 -0.91 3.97
C ILE A 48 8.66 -0.82 4.57
N ILE A 49 8.80 -0.20 5.75
CA ILE A 49 10.11 0.00 6.41
C ILE A 49 10.69 -1.34 6.88
N SER A 50 9.86 -2.23 7.42
CA SER A 50 10.33 -3.49 7.99
C SER A 50 10.31 -4.65 7.00
N PHE A 51 9.60 -4.56 5.89
CA PHE A 51 9.45 -5.63 4.93
C PHE A 51 9.91 -5.27 3.52
N ASP A 52 9.22 -4.38 2.81
CA ASP A 52 9.47 -4.14 1.39
C ASP A 52 10.86 -3.57 1.12
N ILE A 53 11.28 -2.52 1.84
CA ILE A 53 12.60 -1.91 1.67
C ILE A 53 13.73 -2.92 1.95
N PRO A 54 13.72 -3.67 3.06
CA PRO A 54 14.72 -4.71 3.29
C PRO A 54 14.72 -5.82 2.23
N CYS A 55 13.56 -6.23 1.73
CA CYS A 55 13.44 -7.22 0.66
C CYS A 55 14.05 -6.73 -0.65
N ILE A 56 13.76 -5.49 -1.05
CA ILE A 56 14.33 -4.87 -2.25
C ILE A 56 15.85 -4.78 -2.12
N LYS A 57 16.38 -4.34 -0.96
CA LYS A 57 17.82 -4.24 -0.70
C LYS A 57 18.56 -5.58 -0.76
N LYS A 58 17.90 -6.69 -0.49
CA LYS A 58 18.52 -8.03 -0.63
C LYS A 58 18.83 -8.38 -2.09
N ILE A 59 18.01 -7.92 -3.03
CA ILE A 59 18.16 -8.20 -4.46
C ILE A 59 18.92 -7.06 -5.15
N PHE A 60 18.57 -5.84 -4.81
CA PHE A 60 19.15 -4.60 -5.33
C PHE A 60 19.88 -3.87 -4.20
N SER A 61 21.11 -4.27 -3.91
CA SER A 61 21.89 -3.79 -2.76
C SER A 61 22.16 -2.28 -2.77
N PHE A 62 22.08 -1.65 -3.96
CA PHE A 62 22.22 -0.21 -4.16
C PHE A 62 20.94 0.58 -3.84
N PHE A 63 19.80 -0.09 -3.66
CA PHE A 63 18.52 0.59 -3.47
C PHE A 63 18.52 1.43 -2.19
N GLU A 64 18.30 2.73 -2.35
CA GLU A 64 18.16 3.69 -1.25
C GLU A 64 17.10 4.73 -1.62
N PRO A 65 15.91 4.72 -0.99
CA PRO A 65 14.90 5.73 -1.24
C PRO A 65 15.44 7.14 -0.97
N GLN A 66 15.33 8.03 -1.95
CA GLN A 66 15.78 9.41 -1.84
C GLN A 66 14.75 10.33 -1.18
N GLY A 67 13.47 9.94 -1.27
CA GLY A 67 12.35 10.71 -0.77
C GLY A 67 11.86 10.29 0.61
N GLU A 68 10.74 10.87 1.00
CA GLU A 68 10.05 10.55 2.24
C GLU A 68 9.45 9.13 2.18
N VAL A 69 9.58 8.37 3.26
CA VAL A 69 8.97 7.03 3.41
C VAL A 69 7.81 7.09 4.39
N ILE A 70 6.62 6.72 3.91
CA ILE A 70 5.39 6.65 4.72
C ILE A 70 5.01 5.18 4.95
N ASP A 71 4.99 4.77 6.22
CA ASP A 71 4.56 3.42 6.61
C ASP A 71 3.16 3.47 7.23
N THR A 72 2.17 2.98 6.49
CA THR A 72 0.77 3.02 6.94
C THR A 72 0.48 2.06 8.09
N LEU A 73 1.31 1.04 8.33
CA LEU A 73 1.18 0.20 9.53
C LEU A 73 1.55 0.99 10.80
N LEU A 74 2.62 1.78 10.74
CA LEU A 74 3.04 2.65 11.85
C LEU A 74 1.98 3.72 12.12
N LEU A 75 1.46 4.36 11.07
CA LEU A 75 0.36 5.34 11.20
C LEU A 75 -0.89 4.71 11.83
N SER A 76 -1.23 3.51 11.41
CA SER A 76 -2.37 2.78 11.96
C SER A 76 -2.22 2.53 13.47
N ARG A 77 -1.07 2.08 13.90
CA ARG A 77 -0.78 1.83 15.31
C ARG A 77 -0.76 3.12 16.14
N LEU A 78 -0.28 4.21 15.55
CA LEU A 78 -0.20 5.51 16.20
C LEU A 78 -1.58 6.15 16.38
N TYR A 79 -2.38 6.20 15.31
CA TYR A 79 -3.65 6.93 15.29
C TYR A 79 -4.87 6.09 15.70
N HIS A 80 -4.76 4.77 15.58
CA HIS A 80 -5.85 3.84 15.93
C HIS A 80 -5.42 2.75 16.94
N PRO A 81 -4.87 3.10 18.10
CA PRO A 81 -4.38 2.09 19.06
C PRO A 81 -5.52 1.22 19.62
N ASN A 82 -6.77 1.71 19.61
CA ASN A 82 -7.96 1.02 20.10
C ASN A 82 -8.76 0.31 18.99
N MET A 83 -8.10 -0.17 17.95
CA MET A 83 -8.72 -0.75 16.76
C MET A 83 -9.76 -1.83 17.06
N LEU A 84 -9.50 -2.70 18.05
CA LEU A 84 -10.45 -3.74 18.46
C LEU A 84 -11.78 -3.14 18.96
N GLY A 85 -11.71 -2.06 19.74
CA GLY A 85 -12.89 -1.36 20.22
C GLY A 85 -13.69 -0.71 19.10
N LEU A 86 -12.99 -0.13 18.12
CA LEU A 86 -13.61 0.46 16.92
C LEU A 86 -14.32 -0.61 16.08
N ASP A 87 -13.67 -1.75 15.82
CA ASP A 87 -14.26 -2.84 15.05
C ASP A 87 -15.49 -3.45 15.73
N LYS A 88 -15.43 -3.68 17.05
CA LYS A 88 -16.58 -4.16 17.84
C LYS A 88 -17.76 -3.20 17.80
N LYS A 89 -17.48 -1.90 17.84
CA LYS A 89 -18.54 -0.86 17.76
C LYS A 89 -19.17 -0.79 16.36
N HIS A 90 -18.36 -0.94 15.30
CA HIS A 90 -18.84 -0.87 13.92
C HIS A 90 -19.61 -2.12 13.49
N GLN A 91 -19.21 -3.30 13.94
CA GLN A 91 -19.81 -4.60 13.58
C GLN A 91 -19.81 -4.84 12.07
N TRP A 92 -18.61 -5.04 11.50
CA TRP A 92 -18.40 -5.25 10.08
C TRP A 92 -19.14 -6.48 9.53
N LYS A 93 -19.95 -6.29 8.50
CA LYS A 93 -20.83 -7.34 7.94
C LYS A 93 -20.04 -8.52 7.34
N HIS A 94 -18.90 -8.27 6.72
CA HIS A 94 -18.16 -9.28 5.95
C HIS A 94 -16.79 -9.61 6.54
N MET A 95 -16.30 -8.84 7.50
CA MET A 95 -14.99 -9.04 8.10
C MET A 95 -15.01 -10.19 9.11
N PRO A 96 -14.14 -11.21 8.95
CA PRO A 96 -14.02 -12.27 9.94
C PRO A 96 -13.62 -11.75 11.32
N LEU A 97 -14.19 -12.29 12.39
CA LEU A 97 -13.91 -11.84 13.77
C LEU A 97 -12.44 -11.97 14.16
N GLN A 98 -11.72 -12.93 13.59
CA GLN A 98 -10.27 -13.11 13.80
C GLN A 98 -9.42 -11.94 13.27
N LEU A 99 -9.97 -11.10 12.40
CA LEU A 99 -9.32 -9.90 11.87
C LEU A 99 -9.63 -8.64 12.67
N TYR A 100 -10.57 -8.70 13.60
CA TYR A 100 -10.90 -7.56 14.47
C TYR A 100 -9.70 -7.17 15.33
N GLY A 101 -9.44 -5.89 15.41
CA GLY A 101 -8.31 -5.31 16.15
C GLY A 101 -6.95 -5.45 15.44
N ARG A 102 -6.89 -6.13 14.30
CA ARG A 102 -5.65 -6.25 13.54
C ARG A 102 -5.40 -5.01 12.68
N HIS A 103 -4.13 -4.64 12.57
CA HIS A 103 -3.66 -3.53 11.72
C HIS A 103 -3.16 -4.04 10.35
N SER A 104 -3.48 -5.28 9.96
CA SER A 104 -3.03 -5.86 8.69
C SER A 104 -3.73 -5.21 7.49
N LEU A 105 -3.08 -5.27 6.33
CA LEU A 105 -3.64 -4.77 5.07
C LEU A 105 -4.94 -5.51 4.71
N GLU A 106 -5.00 -6.82 4.95
CA GLU A 106 -6.22 -7.62 4.80
C GLU A 106 -7.39 -7.06 5.62
N SER A 107 -7.15 -6.73 6.90
CA SER A 107 -8.18 -6.14 7.76
C SER A 107 -8.65 -4.78 7.24
N TYR A 108 -7.73 -3.96 6.72
CA TYR A 108 -8.07 -2.69 6.09
C TYR A 108 -8.80 -2.84 4.77
N GLY A 109 -8.54 -3.89 4.01
CA GLY A 109 -9.33 -4.23 2.83
C GLY A 109 -10.83 -4.34 3.15
N TYR A 110 -11.18 -5.02 4.24
CA TYR A 110 -12.57 -5.07 4.71
C TYR A 110 -13.09 -3.72 5.20
N ARG A 111 -12.32 -2.98 6.02
CA ARG A 111 -12.75 -1.69 6.58
C ARG A 111 -12.96 -0.62 5.51
N LEU A 112 -12.16 -0.64 4.45
CA LEU A 112 -12.22 0.33 3.35
C LEU A 112 -13.08 -0.13 2.17
N GLY A 113 -13.69 -1.33 2.26
CA GLY A 113 -14.56 -1.87 1.20
C GLY A 113 -13.83 -2.32 -0.06
N GLU A 114 -12.53 -2.63 0.04
CA GLU A 114 -11.67 -3.05 -1.09
C GLU A 114 -11.30 -4.53 -1.07
N TYR A 115 -11.86 -5.31 -0.16
CA TYR A 115 -11.55 -6.74 -0.10
C TYR A 115 -12.27 -7.52 -1.20
N LYS A 116 -11.51 -8.28 -1.99
CA LYS A 116 -12.01 -9.18 -3.03
C LYS A 116 -11.36 -10.56 -2.92
N GLY A 117 -11.82 -11.38 -1.97
CA GLY A 117 -11.52 -12.82 -1.93
C GLY A 117 -10.20 -13.22 -1.29
N GLY A 118 -10.03 -14.53 -1.11
CA GLY A 118 -8.96 -15.17 -0.32
C GLY A 118 -7.83 -15.78 -1.16
N PHE A 119 -7.45 -15.19 -2.28
CA PHE A 119 -6.47 -15.74 -3.23
C PHE A 119 -5.12 -16.15 -2.59
N ALA A 120 -4.64 -15.36 -1.60
CA ALA A 120 -3.32 -15.59 -0.98
C ALA A 120 -3.17 -16.91 -0.22
N LYS A 121 -4.28 -17.62 0.10
CA LYS A 121 -4.25 -18.81 0.96
C LYS A 121 -3.88 -20.09 0.23
N ASP A 122 -4.11 -20.16 -1.08
CA ASP A 122 -3.97 -21.38 -1.88
C ASP A 122 -2.95 -21.26 -3.03
N THR A 123 -2.14 -20.18 -3.07
CA THR A 123 -1.25 -19.90 -4.19
C THR A 123 0.19 -20.28 -3.88
N ASP A 124 0.84 -20.98 -4.81
CA ASP A 124 2.29 -21.16 -4.80
C ASP A 124 3.00 -19.87 -5.25
N TRP A 125 3.62 -19.17 -4.28
CA TRP A 125 4.33 -17.91 -4.50
C TRP A 125 5.72 -18.07 -5.15
N LYS A 126 6.11 -19.29 -5.52
CA LYS A 126 7.43 -19.56 -6.12
C LYS A 126 7.48 -19.24 -7.60
N GLU A 127 6.35 -19.35 -8.28
CA GLU A 127 6.26 -19.08 -9.72
C GLU A 127 5.30 -17.91 -9.95
N TRP A 128 5.70 -17.01 -10.87
CA TRP A 128 4.86 -15.88 -11.26
C TRP A 128 3.56 -16.35 -11.91
N SER A 129 2.46 -15.73 -11.55
CA SER A 129 1.15 -15.90 -12.20
C SER A 129 0.43 -14.56 -12.35
N GLN A 130 -0.50 -14.46 -13.31
CA GLN A 130 -1.30 -13.25 -13.47
C GLN A 130 -2.13 -12.95 -12.23
N GLU A 131 -2.60 -13.98 -11.55
CA GLU A 131 -3.36 -13.86 -10.31
C GLU A 131 -2.51 -13.24 -9.17
N MET A 132 -1.21 -13.54 -9.12
CA MET A 132 -0.30 -12.88 -8.17
C MET A 132 -0.17 -11.39 -8.46
N GLU A 133 -0.04 -11.02 -9.74
CA GLU A 133 0.02 -9.62 -10.15
C GLU A 133 -1.28 -8.90 -9.78
N ASP A 134 -2.43 -9.50 -10.08
CA ASP A 134 -3.75 -8.95 -9.72
C ASP A 134 -3.92 -8.78 -8.20
N TYR A 135 -3.38 -9.73 -7.42
CA TYR A 135 -3.36 -9.64 -5.97
C TYR A 135 -2.48 -8.49 -5.47
N CYS A 136 -1.29 -8.33 -6.05
CA CYS A 136 -0.40 -7.20 -5.72
C CYS A 136 -1.03 -5.85 -6.08
N VAL A 137 -1.70 -5.75 -7.23
CA VAL A 137 -2.47 -4.56 -7.63
C VAL A 137 -3.55 -4.25 -6.61
N GLN A 138 -4.27 -5.27 -6.12
CA GLN A 138 -5.30 -5.10 -5.10
C GLN A 138 -4.70 -4.56 -3.78
N ASP A 139 -3.56 -5.07 -3.35
CA ASP A 139 -2.86 -4.60 -2.16
C ASP A 139 -2.41 -3.14 -2.30
N VAL A 140 -1.95 -2.74 -3.48
CA VAL A 140 -1.64 -1.34 -3.80
C VAL A 140 -2.87 -0.45 -3.70
N ASN A 141 -4.02 -0.88 -4.23
CA ASN A 141 -5.27 -0.14 -4.16
C ASN A 141 -5.74 0.07 -2.71
N VAL A 142 -5.65 -0.96 -1.87
CA VAL A 142 -5.94 -0.85 -0.42
C VAL A 142 -4.98 0.14 0.24
N THR A 143 -3.68 0.06 -0.10
CA THR A 143 -2.66 0.96 0.45
C THR A 143 -2.90 2.41 0.05
N VAL A 144 -3.30 2.69 -1.19
CA VAL A 144 -3.66 4.05 -1.66
C VAL A 144 -4.82 4.60 -0.84
N LYS A 145 -5.89 3.83 -0.67
CA LYS A 145 -7.04 4.25 0.17
C LYS A 145 -6.64 4.47 1.63
N LEU A 146 -5.73 3.66 2.14
CA LEU A 146 -5.22 3.80 3.49
C LEU A 146 -4.38 5.07 3.65
N CYS A 147 -3.56 5.41 2.66
CA CYS A 147 -2.84 6.69 2.62
C CYS A 147 -3.80 7.90 2.59
N GLN A 148 -4.87 7.81 1.81
CA GLN A 148 -5.92 8.84 1.79
C GLN A 148 -6.61 8.97 3.15
N HIS A 149 -6.89 7.84 3.82
CA HIS A 149 -7.45 7.82 5.18
C HIS A 149 -6.57 8.55 6.19
N PHE A 150 -5.23 8.36 6.12
CA PHE A 150 -4.31 8.99 7.07
C PHE A 150 -3.89 10.41 6.69
N ARG A 151 -4.17 10.88 5.48
CA ARG A 151 -3.80 12.23 5.02
C ARG A 151 -4.24 13.35 5.96
N PRO A 152 -5.50 13.40 6.46
CA PRO A 152 -5.91 14.46 7.40
C PRO A 152 -5.12 14.49 8.69
N TYR A 153 -4.64 13.32 9.15
CA TYR A 153 -3.81 13.22 10.36
C TYR A 153 -2.42 13.80 10.16
N LEU A 154 -1.84 13.59 8.96
CA LEU A 154 -0.49 14.07 8.62
C LEU A 154 -0.48 15.57 8.31
N THR A 155 -1.57 16.12 7.81
CA THR A 155 -1.69 17.53 7.41
C THR A 155 -2.28 18.42 8.51
N GLY A 156 -2.67 17.87 9.64
CA GLY A 156 -3.29 18.60 10.74
C GLY A 156 -4.69 19.15 10.41
N LEU A 157 -5.34 18.65 9.37
CA LEU A 157 -6.70 19.04 8.94
C LEU A 157 -7.82 18.25 9.64
N ARG A 158 -7.53 17.68 10.79
CA ARG A 158 -8.49 16.91 11.57
C ARG A 158 -8.95 17.66 12.81
#